data_79c5a8bd62a4905bdd12aff1b0e4db56
#
_entry.id   79c5a8bd62a4905bdd12aff1b0e4db56
#
_cell.length_a   1.000
_cell.length_b   1.000
_cell.length_c   1.000
_cell.angle_alpha   90.00
_cell.angle_beta   90.00
_cell.angle_gamma   90.00
#
_symmetry.space_group_name_H-M   'P 1'
#
loop_
_entity.id
_entity.type
_entity.pdbx_description
1 polymer ?
#
loop_
_entity_poly.entity_id
_entity_poly.type
_entity_poly.pdbx_seq_one_letter_code
_entity_poly.pdbx_strand_id
1 'polypeptide(L)' 'MLEIKLVDGSTIKFEKEYIWMDDIYKDLNNISDFIKIDDYIISKDEIVSIKKIAKEENHD' A
#
# COMPACT_ATOMS: atom_id res chain seq x y z
N MET A 1 3.92 -8.94 0.50
CA MET A 1 3.62 -7.91 1.51
C MET A 1 3.60 -6.55 0.86
N LEU A 2 2.72 -5.71 1.28
CA LEU A 2 2.63 -4.34 0.81
C LEU A 2 2.98 -3.40 1.95
N GLU A 3 3.78 -2.39 1.67
CA GLU A 3 4.20 -1.46 2.69
C GLU A 3 3.87 -0.06 2.27
N ILE A 4 3.18 0.69 3.10
CA ILE A 4 2.83 2.07 2.83
C ILE A 4 3.49 2.96 3.86
N LYS A 5 4.31 3.89 3.39
CA LYS A 5 4.97 4.82 4.28
C LYS A 5 4.18 6.11 4.31
N LEU A 6 3.95 6.64 5.47
CA LEU A 6 3.15 7.85 5.67
C LEU A 6 4.02 9.04 6.01
N VAL A 7 3.46 10.22 5.85
CA VAL A 7 4.21 11.47 6.04
C VAL A 7 4.68 11.68 7.47
N ASP A 8 4.02 11.05 8.44
CA ASP A 8 4.43 11.20 9.84
C ASP A 8 5.54 10.22 10.21
N GLY A 9 6.03 9.46 9.25
CA GLY A 9 7.10 8.49 9.51
C GLY A 9 6.62 7.11 9.82
N SER A 10 5.32 6.90 9.98
CA SER A 10 4.82 5.58 10.29
C SER A 10 4.69 4.75 9.03
N THR A 11 4.54 3.46 9.19
CA THR A 11 4.44 2.53 8.08
C THR A 11 3.31 1.56 8.36
N ILE A 12 2.48 1.30 7.36
CA ILE A 12 1.44 0.31 7.45
C ILE A 12 1.83 -0.86 6.59
N LYS A 13 1.77 -2.07 7.13
CA LYS A 13 2.15 -3.26 6.39
C LYS A 13 0.95 -4.16 6.22
N PHE A 14 0.75 -4.62 4.99
CA PHE A 14 -0.32 -5.54 4.68
C PHE A 14 0.32 -6.84 4.21
N GLU A 15 -0.04 -7.94 4.84
CA GLU A 15 0.63 -9.19 4.53
C GLU A 15 -0.09 -9.99 3.46
N LYS A 16 -1.15 -9.46 2.90
CA LYS A 16 -1.87 -10.19 1.88
C LYS A 16 -1.08 -10.26 0.60
N GLU A 17 -1.09 -11.42 -0.02
CA GLU A 17 -0.26 -11.61 -1.20
C GLU A 17 -1.00 -11.29 -2.46
N TYR A 18 -2.31 -11.16 -2.40
CA TYR A 18 -3.09 -10.94 -3.58
C TYR A 18 -3.45 -9.49 -3.81
N ILE A 19 -2.74 -8.57 -3.18
CA ILE A 19 -2.95 -7.16 -3.45
C ILE A 19 -2.15 -6.80 -4.69
N TRP A 20 -2.86 -6.29 -5.71
CA TRP A 20 -2.22 -5.99 -6.97
C TRP A 20 -1.86 -4.52 -7.05
N MET A 21 -0.61 -4.23 -7.39
CA MET A 21 -0.14 -2.85 -7.47
C MET A 21 -0.89 -2.06 -8.55
N ASP A 22 -1.33 -2.72 -9.62
CA ASP A 22 -2.07 -2.02 -10.67
C ASP A 22 -3.40 -1.48 -10.12
N ASP A 23 -4.05 -2.22 -9.24
CA ASP A 23 -5.28 -1.76 -8.65
C ASP A 23 -5.03 -0.58 -7.72
N ILE A 24 -3.94 -0.59 -6.99
CA ILE A 24 -3.59 0.54 -6.13
C ILE A 24 -3.27 1.76 -6.97
N TYR A 25 -2.57 1.56 -8.06
CA TYR A 25 -2.23 2.68 -8.94
C TYR A 25 -3.48 3.31 -9.53
N LYS A 26 -4.47 2.50 -9.88
CA LYS A 26 -5.74 3.02 -10.37
C LYS A 26 -6.46 3.79 -9.29
N ASP A 27 -6.43 3.32 -8.07
CA ASP A 27 -7.07 4.03 -6.97
C ASP A 27 -6.38 5.35 -6.69
N LEU A 28 -5.07 5.42 -6.83
CA LEU A 28 -4.36 6.65 -6.62
C LEU A 28 -4.67 7.68 -7.71
N ASN A 29 -5.08 7.19 -8.86
CA ASN A 29 -5.39 8.09 -9.97
C ASN A 29 -6.85 8.44 -10.08
N ASN A 30 -7.67 7.93 -9.19
CA ASN A 30 -9.08 8.26 -9.28
C ASN A 30 -9.33 9.62 -8.63
N ILE A 31 -10.55 10.12 -8.73
CA ILE A 31 -10.87 11.47 -8.30
C ILE A 31 -11.00 11.59 -6.80
N SER A 32 -11.09 10.49 -6.08
CA SER A 32 -11.27 10.54 -4.64
C SER A 32 -10.00 10.96 -3.94
N ASP A 33 -10.13 11.59 -2.79
CA ASP A 33 -8.96 11.97 -1.98
C ASP A 33 -8.47 10.81 -1.11
N PHE A 34 -9.15 9.67 -1.15
CA PHE A 34 -8.80 8.54 -0.32
C PHE A 34 -8.62 7.30 -1.16
N ILE A 35 -7.84 6.36 -0.65
CA ILE A 35 -7.75 5.03 -1.26
C ILE A 35 -8.16 4.02 -0.21
N LYS A 36 -8.70 2.90 -0.64
CA LYS A 36 -9.06 1.84 0.25
C LYS A 36 -8.19 0.63 -0.05
N ILE A 37 -7.49 0.14 0.94
CA ILE A 37 -6.67 -1.05 0.80
C ILE A 37 -7.04 -1.95 1.96
N ASP A 38 -7.57 -3.12 1.65
CA ASP A 38 -8.02 -4.08 2.65
C ASP A 38 -9.04 -3.38 3.55
N ASP A 39 -8.83 -3.28 4.82
CA ASP A 39 -9.74 -2.64 5.74
C ASP A 39 -9.35 -1.21 6.06
N TYR A 40 -8.37 -0.67 5.36
CA TYR A 40 -7.90 0.68 5.64
C TYR A 40 -8.40 1.67 4.60
N ILE A 41 -8.76 2.84 5.05
CA ILE A 41 -9.06 3.97 4.18
C ILE A 41 -8.03 5.03 4.51
N ILE A 42 -7.20 5.39 3.54
CA ILE A 42 -6.05 6.25 3.76
C ILE A 42 -6.15 7.47 2.88
N SER A 43 -5.90 8.63 3.47
CA SER A 43 -5.88 9.87 2.69
C SER A 43 -4.66 9.87 1.78
N LYS A 44 -4.85 10.23 0.53
CA LYS A 44 -3.74 10.27 -0.42
C LYS A 44 -2.65 11.23 0.01
N ASP A 45 -3.04 12.31 0.68
CA ASP A 45 -2.08 13.32 1.10
C ASP A 45 -1.15 12.83 2.19
N GLU A 46 -1.49 11.72 2.84
CA GLU A 46 -0.64 11.20 3.89
C GLU A 46 0.29 10.12 3.39
N ILE A 47 0.24 9.75 2.15
CA ILE A 47 1.05 8.66 1.63
C ILE A 47 2.32 9.20 1.01
N VAL A 48 3.46 8.73 1.50
CA VAL A 48 4.74 9.08 0.90
C VAL A 48 5.10 8.06 -0.16
N SER A 49 4.96 6.78 0.13
CA SER A 49 5.29 5.75 -0.84
C SER A 49 4.52 4.48 -0.57
N ILE A 50 4.29 3.70 -1.60
CA ILE A 50 3.68 2.39 -1.52
C ILE A 50 4.59 1.44 -2.25
N LYS A 51 4.98 0.35 -1.59
CA LYS A 51 5.92 -0.55 -2.21
C LYS A 51 5.50 -1.97 -1.94
N LYS A 52 5.61 -2.83 -2.93
CA LYS A 52 5.35 -4.23 -2.76
C LYS A 52 6.67 -4.92 -2.46
N ILE A 53 6.74 -5.63 -1.36
CA ILE A 53 7.94 -6.31 -0.97
C ILE A 53 7.73 -7.78 -1.26
N ALA A 54 8.60 -8.37 -2.05
CA ALA A 54 8.50 -9.77 -2.37
C ALA A 54 8.73 -10.56 -1.12
N LYS A 55 7.92 -11.61 -0.93
CA LYS A 55 8.10 -12.43 0.19
C LYS A 55 9.36 -13.19 0.00
N GLU A 56 10.26 -13.12 0.94
CA GLU A 56 11.45 -13.74 0.80
C GLU A 56 11.35 -15.12 1.17
N GLU A 57 11.58 -16.02 0.34
CA GLU A 57 11.56 -17.29 0.64
C GLU A 57 12.83 -17.70 1.03
N ASN A 58 13.09 -18.03 2.14
CA ASN A 58 14.28 -18.46 2.58
C ASN A 58 14.49 -19.77 2.34
N HIS A 59 15.15 -20.18 1.44
CA HIS A 59 15.37 -21.48 1.29
C HIS A 59 16.64 -21.76 1.60
N ASP A 60 17.13 -21.80 2.37
CA ASP A 60 18.35 -22.17 2.63
C ASP A 60 18.58 -23.42 2.94
#